data_3daf76b740a2412f8b1f1694f1d5540b
#
_entry.id   3daf76b740a2412f8b1f1694f1d5540b
#
_cell.length_a   1.000
_cell.length_b   1.000
_cell.length_c   1.000
_cell.angle_alpha   90.00
_cell.angle_beta   90.00
_cell.angle_gamma   90.00
#
_symmetry.space_group_name_H-M   'P 1'
#
loop_
_entity.id
_entity.type
_entity.pdbx_description
1 polymer ?
#
loop_
_entity_poly.entity_id
_entity_poly.type
_entity_poly.pdbx_seq_one_letter_code
_entity_poly.pdbx_strand_id
1 'polypeptide(L)'
;MLMAQMLGDKFSILMMWDRWKMLYTKTLGELGMEHKCASMRSIGVTPDNKSLLAGKEDEVFPLLLQAAEKCVEEDGAQVLILGSTTMHEAHFWLSERIGVPVINPGPLTYKLASIALDLNLTHSKATWPTPLSPKHDMIRAIGAAGAAYLEGKQ
;
A
#
# COMPACT_ATOMS: atom_id res chain seq x y z
N MET A 1 0.09 8.07 -1.39
CA MET A 1 -0.43 9.42 -1.06
C MET A 1 -0.16 10.42 -2.19
N LEU A 2 1.09 10.68 -2.64
CA LEU A 2 1.36 11.62 -3.74
C LEU A 2 0.57 11.32 -5.02
N MET A 3 0.48 10.03 -5.43
CA MET A 3 -0.35 9.63 -6.58
C MET A 3 -1.84 9.97 -6.35
N ALA A 4 -2.35 9.85 -5.14
CA ALA A 4 -3.75 10.19 -4.86
C ALA A 4 -4.05 11.67 -5.12
N GLN A 5 -3.09 12.56 -4.85
CA GLN A 5 -3.21 14.00 -5.13
C GLN A 5 -3.25 14.33 -6.62
N MET A 6 -2.77 13.44 -7.48
CA MET A 6 -2.88 13.60 -8.94
C MET A 6 -4.25 13.17 -9.47
N LEU A 7 -5.00 12.39 -8.69
CA LEU A 7 -6.28 11.81 -9.08
C LEU A 7 -7.48 12.49 -8.43
N GLY A 8 -7.28 13.19 -7.30
CA GLY A 8 -8.33 13.89 -6.59
C GLY A 8 -7.79 14.81 -5.50
N ASP A 9 -8.61 15.71 -4.99
CA ASP A 9 -8.22 16.66 -3.94
C ASP A 9 -8.17 16.01 -2.55
N LYS A 10 -9.09 15.11 -2.26
CA LYS A 10 -9.19 14.39 -0.97
C LYS A 10 -9.09 12.89 -1.17
N PHE A 11 -8.33 12.24 -0.29
CA PHE A 11 -8.24 10.79 -0.29
C PHE A 11 -8.52 10.22 1.11
N SER A 12 -8.97 8.97 1.16
CA SER A 12 -9.05 8.20 2.40
C SER A 12 -8.17 6.95 2.33
N ILE A 13 -7.76 6.48 3.51
CA ILE A 13 -6.93 5.28 3.65
C ILE A 13 -7.80 4.18 4.27
N LEU A 14 -7.95 3.07 3.55
CA LEU A 14 -8.60 1.85 4.04
C LEU A 14 -7.58 0.96 4.73
N MET A 15 -7.86 0.55 5.95
CA MET A 15 -6.99 -0.30 6.76
C MET A 15 -7.70 -1.56 7.20
N MET A 16 -6.97 -2.64 7.39
CA MET A 16 -7.51 -3.82 8.06
C MET A 16 -7.58 -3.62 9.57
N TRP A 17 -6.57 -3.00 10.18
CA TRP A 17 -6.37 -2.96 11.62
C TRP A 17 -6.14 -1.54 12.14
N ASP A 18 -6.85 -1.16 13.20
CA ASP A 18 -6.78 0.19 13.79
C ASP A 18 -5.39 0.61 14.27
N ARG A 19 -4.58 -0.35 14.71
CA ARG A 19 -3.21 -0.06 15.16
C ARG A 19 -2.31 0.51 14.07
N TRP A 20 -2.66 0.33 12.79
CA TRP A 20 -1.91 0.92 11.69
C TRP A 20 -2.14 2.41 11.51
N LYS A 21 -3.20 2.96 12.11
CA LYS A 21 -3.53 4.38 12.01
C LYS A 21 -2.37 5.30 12.35
N MET A 22 -1.62 4.96 13.40
CA MET A 22 -0.45 5.75 13.81
C MET A 22 0.63 5.83 12.73
N LEU A 23 0.84 4.76 11.94
CA LEU A 23 1.83 4.74 10.86
C LEU A 23 1.45 5.74 9.77
N TYR A 24 0.18 5.78 9.39
CA TYR A 24 -0.30 6.72 8.37
C TYR A 24 -0.34 8.14 8.88
N THR A 25 -0.74 8.37 10.13
CA THR A 25 -0.70 9.70 10.76
C THR A 25 0.71 10.28 10.72
N LYS A 26 1.72 9.46 11.07
CA LYS A 26 3.13 9.87 10.97
C LYS A 26 3.51 10.22 9.54
N THR A 27 3.20 9.36 8.57
CA THR A 27 3.55 9.58 7.16
C THR A 27 2.83 10.81 6.58
N LEU A 28 1.57 11.04 6.95
CA LEU A 28 0.82 12.24 6.55
C LEU A 28 1.51 13.50 7.05
N GLY A 29 1.94 13.53 8.34
CA GLY A 29 2.68 14.65 8.91
C GLY A 29 4.03 14.88 8.22
N GLU A 30 4.81 13.80 7.97
CA GLU A 30 6.09 13.89 7.27
C GLU A 30 5.95 14.44 5.84
N LEU A 31 4.81 14.18 5.18
CA LEU A 31 4.52 14.66 3.82
C LEU A 31 3.74 16.00 3.80
N GLY A 32 3.30 16.51 4.95
CA GLY A 32 2.44 17.70 5.02
C GLY A 32 1.07 17.49 4.39
N MET A 33 0.55 16.25 4.43
CA MET A 33 -0.68 15.85 3.69
C MET A 33 -1.90 15.62 4.59
N GLU A 34 -1.85 15.99 5.87
CA GLU A 34 -2.95 15.77 6.81
C GLU A 34 -4.25 16.43 6.30
N HIS A 35 -4.12 17.63 5.76
CA HIS A 35 -5.25 18.40 5.21
C HIS A 35 -5.86 17.78 3.94
N LYS A 36 -5.17 16.83 3.30
CA LYS A 36 -5.63 16.09 2.12
C LYS A 36 -6.25 14.75 2.45
N CYS A 37 -6.00 14.23 3.65
CA CYS A 37 -6.60 12.99 4.11
C CYS A 37 -8.00 13.26 4.66
N ALA A 38 -9.04 12.79 3.96
CA ALA A 38 -10.41 12.91 4.41
C ALA A 38 -10.67 12.03 5.63
N SER A 39 -10.19 10.77 5.59
CA SER A 39 -10.32 9.85 6.72
C SER A 39 -9.34 8.69 6.64
N MET A 40 -9.25 7.96 7.75
CA MET A 40 -8.59 6.66 7.86
C MET A 40 -9.57 5.69 8.51
N ARG A 41 -10.13 4.77 7.73
CA ARG A 41 -11.12 3.80 8.22
C ARG A 41 -10.54 2.39 8.23
N SER A 42 -10.76 1.70 9.34
CA SER A 42 -10.35 0.30 9.55
C SER A 42 -11.58 -0.60 9.56
N ILE A 43 -11.40 -1.82 9.10
CA ILE A 43 -12.44 -2.87 9.18
C ILE A 43 -12.35 -3.71 10.45
N GLY A 44 -11.38 -3.43 11.34
CA GLY A 44 -11.23 -4.13 12.63
C GLY A 44 -10.68 -5.55 12.54
N VAL A 45 -10.16 -5.97 11.37
CA VAL A 45 -9.62 -7.32 11.17
C VAL A 45 -8.12 -7.32 11.45
N THR A 46 -7.67 -8.20 12.33
CA THR A 46 -6.23 -8.39 12.58
C THR A 46 -5.59 -9.08 11.38
N PRO A 47 -4.49 -8.53 10.82
CA PRO A 47 -3.80 -9.14 9.70
C PRO A 47 -3.26 -10.52 10.07
N ASP A 48 -3.46 -11.48 9.17
CA ASP A 48 -2.84 -12.79 9.26
C ASP A 48 -1.70 -12.87 8.22
N ASN A 49 -0.46 -13.01 8.72
CA ASN A 49 0.72 -13.05 7.86
C ASN A 49 0.88 -14.38 7.11
N LYS A 50 0.11 -15.42 7.44
CA LYS A 50 0.21 -16.73 6.79
C LYS A 50 -0.72 -16.86 5.59
N SER A 51 -1.96 -16.43 5.73
CA SER A 51 -2.97 -16.54 4.69
C SER A 51 -3.31 -15.22 4.01
N LEU A 52 -2.79 -14.09 4.54
CA LEU A 52 -3.14 -12.75 4.07
C LEU A 52 -4.66 -12.58 3.97
N LEU A 53 -5.20 -12.42 2.76
CA LEU A 53 -6.63 -12.42 2.48
C LEU A 53 -7.12 -13.73 1.85
N ALA A 54 -6.22 -14.63 1.46
CA ALA A 54 -6.58 -15.86 0.79
C ALA A 54 -7.53 -16.71 1.63
N GLY A 55 -8.69 -17.07 1.06
CA GLY A 55 -9.77 -17.80 1.71
C GLY A 55 -10.60 -17.00 2.71
N LYS A 56 -10.45 -15.66 2.74
CA LYS A 56 -11.23 -14.74 3.59
C LYS A 56 -11.99 -13.69 2.78
N GLU A 57 -12.02 -13.84 1.47
CA GLU A 57 -12.59 -12.87 0.54
C GLU A 57 -14.07 -12.60 0.88
N ASP A 58 -14.83 -13.65 1.14
CA ASP A 58 -16.27 -13.55 1.46
C ASP A 58 -16.55 -12.82 2.78
N GLU A 59 -15.60 -12.84 3.72
CA GLU A 59 -15.74 -12.16 5.01
C GLU A 59 -15.19 -10.73 4.95
N VAL A 60 -14.02 -10.53 4.33
CA VAL A 60 -13.25 -9.30 4.40
C VAL A 60 -13.67 -8.28 3.34
N PHE A 61 -13.95 -8.73 2.11
CA PHE A 61 -14.27 -7.81 1.01
C PHE A 61 -15.57 -7.02 1.24
N PRO A 62 -16.67 -7.59 1.78
CA PRO A 62 -17.84 -6.80 2.13
C PRO A 62 -17.56 -5.74 3.20
N LEU A 63 -16.71 -6.04 4.19
CA LEU A 63 -16.32 -5.06 5.22
C LEU A 63 -15.49 -3.93 4.62
N LEU A 64 -14.59 -4.25 3.68
CA LEU A 64 -13.82 -3.25 2.95
C LEU A 64 -14.70 -2.34 2.10
N LEU A 65 -15.70 -2.91 1.41
CA LEU A 65 -16.65 -2.12 0.62
C LEU A 65 -17.46 -1.18 1.51
N GLN A 66 -18.02 -1.66 2.61
CA GLN A 66 -18.75 -0.82 3.55
C GLN A 66 -17.89 0.33 4.09
N ALA A 67 -16.62 0.06 4.42
CA ALA A 67 -15.70 1.10 4.87
C ALA A 67 -15.36 2.08 3.73
N ALA A 68 -15.23 1.59 2.49
CA ALA A 68 -14.98 2.40 1.31
C ALA A 68 -16.15 3.34 0.99
N GLU A 69 -17.37 2.83 1.03
CA GLU A 69 -18.60 3.62 0.85
C GLU A 69 -18.68 4.75 1.86
N LYS A 70 -18.42 4.47 3.14
CA LYS A 70 -18.37 5.51 4.17
C LYS A 70 -17.27 6.55 3.93
N CYS A 71 -16.10 6.14 3.44
CA CYS A 71 -15.05 7.09 3.07
C CYS A 71 -15.51 8.06 1.99
N VAL A 72 -16.28 7.58 1.02
CA VAL A 72 -16.78 8.39 -0.11
C VAL A 72 -17.98 9.24 0.32
N GLU A 73 -18.99 8.62 0.89
CA GLU A 73 -20.29 9.23 1.16
C GLU A 73 -20.29 10.15 2.39
N GLU A 74 -19.60 9.71 3.47
CA GLU A 74 -19.60 10.46 4.73
C GLU A 74 -18.38 11.39 4.84
N ASP A 75 -17.20 10.94 4.38
CA ASP A 75 -15.95 11.67 4.58
C ASP A 75 -15.52 12.49 3.36
N GLY A 76 -16.18 12.31 2.21
CA GLY A 76 -15.94 13.06 0.99
C GLY A 76 -14.64 12.66 0.27
N ALA A 77 -14.20 11.41 0.40
CA ALA A 77 -13.05 10.92 -0.33
C ALA A 77 -13.32 10.83 -1.83
N GLN A 78 -12.39 11.32 -2.63
CA GLN A 78 -12.40 11.26 -4.09
C GLN A 78 -11.44 10.18 -4.62
N VAL A 79 -10.58 9.67 -3.76
CA VAL A 79 -9.63 8.58 -4.03
C VAL A 79 -9.50 7.72 -2.78
N LEU A 80 -9.43 6.42 -2.96
CA LEU A 80 -9.15 5.48 -1.88
C LEU A 80 -7.73 4.92 -2.03
N ILE A 81 -7.06 4.73 -0.90
CA ILE A 81 -5.75 4.07 -0.84
C ILE A 81 -5.89 2.82 0.01
N LEU A 82 -5.55 1.66 -0.54
CA LEU A 82 -5.40 0.45 0.26
C LEU A 82 -4.19 0.59 1.17
N GLY A 83 -4.39 0.47 2.47
CA GLY A 83 -3.37 0.74 3.48
C GLY A 83 -2.28 -0.33 3.57
N SER A 84 -2.39 -1.44 2.84
CA SER A 84 -1.37 -2.48 2.83
C SER A 84 -1.29 -3.16 1.47
N THR A 85 -0.09 -3.61 1.11
CA THR A 85 0.12 -4.48 -0.04
C THR A 85 -0.54 -5.85 0.13
N THR A 86 -0.84 -6.27 1.34
CA THR A 86 -1.57 -7.51 1.63
C THR A 86 -3.04 -7.46 1.21
N MET A 87 -3.55 -6.26 0.91
CA MET A 87 -4.92 -6.03 0.45
C MET A 87 -5.03 -6.02 -1.09
N HIS A 88 -3.99 -6.43 -1.81
CA HIS A 88 -3.92 -6.29 -3.27
C HIS A 88 -5.05 -7.04 -4.00
N GLU A 89 -5.50 -8.17 -3.49
CA GLU A 89 -6.58 -8.97 -4.08
C GLU A 89 -7.93 -8.23 -4.03
N ALA A 90 -8.16 -7.44 -2.99
CA ALA A 90 -9.38 -6.64 -2.87
C ALA A 90 -9.44 -5.46 -3.87
N HIS A 91 -8.33 -5.10 -4.51
CA HIS A 91 -8.25 -3.93 -5.38
C HIS A 91 -9.26 -4.00 -6.54
N PHE A 92 -9.21 -5.06 -7.34
CA PHE A 92 -10.10 -5.20 -8.50
C PHE A 92 -11.55 -5.28 -8.07
N TRP A 93 -11.84 -6.07 -7.05
CA TRP A 93 -13.18 -6.26 -6.52
C TRP A 93 -13.81 -4.95 -6.01
N LEU A 94 -13.04 -4.11 -5.33
CA LEU A 94 -13.46 -2.78 -4.87
C LEU A 94 -13.61 -1.81 -6.05
N SER A 95 -12.64 -1.80 -6.98
CA SER A 95 -12.65 -0.86 -8.11
C SER A 95 -13.86 -1.02 -9.03
N GLU A 96 -14.44 -2.21 -9.10
CA GLU A 96 -15.66 -2.48 -9.87
C GLU A 96 -16.94 -1.98 -9.17
N ARG A 97 -16.88 -1.70 -7.86
CA ARG A 97 -18.05 -1.45 -7.01
C ARG A 97 -18.10 -0.05 -6.42
N ILE A 98 -16.96 0.62 -6.36
CA ILE A 98 -16.86 1.97 -5.82
C ILE A 98 -16.60 2.98 -6.94
N GLY A 99 -17.31 4.12 -6.92
CA GLY A 99 -17.26 5.11 -8.01
C GLY A 99 -16.05 6.04 -8.02
N VAL A 100 -14.99 5.72 -7.26
CA VAL A 100 -13.76 6.53 -7.17
C VAL A 100 -12.52 5.66 -7.40
N PRO A 101 -11.39 6.25 -7.86
CA PRO A 101 -10.15 5.49 -8.02
C PRO A 101 -9.69 4.83 -6.73
N VAL A 102 -9.27 3.58 -6.83
CA VAL A 102 -8.68 2.79 -5.72
C VAL A 102 -7.21 2.57 -6.00
N ILE A 103 -6.33 3.07 -5.15
CA ILE A 103 -4.89 2.89 -5.29
C ILE A 103 -4.45 1.61 -4.58
N ASN A 104 -3.85 0.71 -5.36
CA ASN A 104 -3.14 -0.45 -4.85
C ASN A 104 -1.64 -0.10 -4.71
N PRO A 105 -1.09 -0.03 -3.48
CA PRO A 105 0.28 0.44 -3.26
C PRO A 105 1.35 -0.51 -3.83
N GLY A 106 1.11 -1.81 -3.87
CA GLY A 106 2.06 -2.80 -4.36
C GLY A 106 2.44 -2.56 -5.82
N PRO A 107 1.51 -2.80 -6.79
CA PRO A 107 1.76 -2.57 -8.20
C PRO A 107 2.21 -1.13 -8.51
N LEU A 108 1.65 -0.13 -7.82
CA LEU A 108 2.05 1.26 -8.00
C LEU A 108 3.53 1.47 -7.66
N THR A 109 4.02 0.90 -6.56
CA THR A 109 5.43 1.03 -6.16
C THR A 109 6.36 0.42 -7.20
N TYR A 110 6.04 -0.75 -7.74
CA TYR A 110 6.83 -1.36 -8.82
C TYR A 110 6.84 -0.53 -10.09
N LYS A 111 5.69 0.03 -10.49
CA LYS A 111 5.61 0.90 -11.66
C LYS A 111 6.41 2.19 -11.49
N LEU A 112 6.36 2.82 -10.31
CA LEU A 112 7.17 4.02 -10.02
C LEU A 112 8.67 3.70 -10.04
N ALA A 113 9.09 2.55 -9.52
CA ALA A 113 10.48 2.11 -9.61
C ALA A 113 10.92 1.89 -11.07
N SER A 114 10.08 1.26 -11.89
CA SER A 114 10.33 1.10 -13.33
C SER A 114 10.48 2.45 -14.03
N ILE A 115 9.57 3.38 -13.81
CA ILE A 115 9.64 4.74 -14.38
C ILE A 115 10.94 5.44 -13.97
N ALA A 116 11.34 5.33 -12.70
CA ALA A 116 12.59 5.94 -12.25
C ALA A 116 13.81 5.35 -12.99
N LEU A 117 13.83 4.04 -13.20
CA LEU A 117 14.89 3.37 -13.96
C LEU A 117 14.90 3.78 -15.43
N ASP A 118 13.74 3.81 -16.08
CA ASP A 118 13.59 4.16 -17.49
C ASP A 118 14.04 5.61 -17.78
N LEU A 119 13.81 6.50 -16.83
CA LEU A 119 14.19 7.92 -16.90
C LEU A 119 15.59 8.21 -16.33
N ASN A 120 16.34 7.18 -15.92
CA ASN A 120 17.64 7.32 -15.24
C ASN A 120 17.60 8.22 -14.00
N LEU A 121 16.48 8.20 -13.27
CA LEU A 121 16.33 8.95 -12.03
C LEU A 121 16.86 8.12 -10.86
N THR A 122 17.72 8.73 -10.07
CA THR A 122 18.20 8.16 -8.80
C THR A 122 17.97 9.14 -7.67
N HIS A 123 17.83 8.61 -6.47
CA HIS A 123 17.72 9.48 -5.30
C HIS A 123 19.07 10.17 -5.01
N SER A 124 19.00 11.38 -4.47
CA SER A 124 20.17 12.20 -4.12
C SER A 124 21.09 11.47 -3.15
N LYS A 125 22.39 11.39 -3.48
CA LYS A 125 23.41 10.81 -2.61
C LYS A 125 23.81 11.71 -1.44
N ALA A 126 23.46 13.00 -1.50
CA ALA A 126 23.59 13.90 -0.36
C ALA A 126 22.55 13.57 0.73
N THR A 127 21.32 13.23 0.34
CA THR A 127 20.23 12.85 1.26
C THR A 127 20.30 11.37 1.63
N TRP A 128 20.61 10.51 0.65
CA TRP A 128 20.64 9.05 0.77
C TRP A 128 22.02 8.53 0.37
N PRO A 129 23.03 8.68 1.24
CA PRO A 129 24.41 8.29 0.89
C PRO A 129 24.52 6.79 0.61
N THR A 130 25.45 6.45 -0.27
CA THR A 130 25.80 5.04 -0.50
C THR A 130 26.36 4.44 0.79
N PRO A 131 25.95 3.23 1.18
CA PRO A 131 26.52 2.56 2.35
C PRO A 131 28.04 2.47 2.27
N LEU A 132 28.74 2.76 3.36
CA LEU A 132 30.20 2.64 3.46
C LEU A 132 30.67 1.22 3.15
N SER A 133 29.87 0.22 3.51
CA SER A 133 30.14 -1.19 3.23
C SER A 133 28.92 -1.83 2.57
N PRO A 134 28.83 -1.80 1.23
CA PRO A 134 27.75 -2.44 0.50
C PRO A 134 27.72 -3.96 0.76
N LYS A 135 26.55 -4.49 1.08
CA LYS A 135 26.37 -5.91 1.41
C LYS A 135 25.79 -6.70 0.23
N HIS A 136 26.28 -6.46 -0.98
CA HIS A 136 25.76 -7.09 -2.19
C HIS A 136 25.85 -8.62 -2.14
N ASP A 137 26.96 -9.17 -1.63
CA ASP A 137 27.16 -10.62 -1.57
C ASP A 137 26.23 -11.28 -0.55
N MET A 138 26.00 -10.60 0.58
CA MET A 138 25.01 -11.07 1.57
C MET A 138 23.60 -11.09 0.96
N ILE A 139 23.20 -10.03 0.24
CA ILE A 139 21.86 -9.95 -0.39
C ILE A 139 21.71 -11.04 -1.45
N ARG A 140 22.76 -11.29 -2.28
CA ARG A 140 22.74 -12.39 -3.25
C ARG A 140 22.64 -13.75 -2.59
N ALA A 141 23.38 -13.97 -1.50
CA ALA A 141 23.33 -15.23 -0.76
C ALA A 141 21.94 -15.50 -0.15
N ILE A 142 21.29 -14.47 0.41
CA ILE A 142 19.92 -14.56 0.92
C ILE A 142 18.94 -14.89 -0.23
N GLY A 143 19.07 -14.21 -1.38
CA GLY A 143 18.24 -14.47 -2.56
C GLY A 143 18.41 -15.92 -3.08
N ALA A 144 19.65 -16.41 -3.18
CA ALA A 144 19.93 -17.78 -3.60
C ALA A 144 19.36 -18.82 -2.62
N ALA A 145 19.53 -18.59 -1.30
CA ALA A 145 18.96 -19.47 -0.28
C ALA A 145 17.43 -19.48 -0.33
N GLY A 146 16.80 -18.34 -0.58
CA GLY A 146 15.34 -18.23 -0.76
C GLY A 146 14.85 -19.01 -1.98
N ALA A 147 15.53 -18.90 -3.12
CA ALA A 147 15.21 -19.66 -4.33
C ALA A 147 15.33 -21.18 -4.09
N ALA A 148 16.44 -21.64 -3.52
CA ALA A 148 16.65 -23.06 -3.18
C ALA A 148 15.58 -23.61 -2.22
N TYR A 149 15.16 -22.80 -1.25
CA TYR A 149 14.08 -23.18 -0.31
C TYR A 149 12.72 -23.36 -1.02
N LEU A 150 12.42 -22.54 -2.00
CA LEU A 150 11.18 -22.65 -2.79
C LEU A 150 11.19 -23.85 -3.73
N GLU A 151 12.34 -24.14 -4.37
CA GLU A 151 12.51 -25.31 -5.24
C GLU A 151 12.40 -26.62 -4.45
N GLY A 152 12.89 -26.68 -3.22
CA GLY A 152 12.79 -27.86 -2.36
C GLY A 152 11.39 -28.13 -1.78
N LYS A 153 10.39 -27.26 -2.07
CA LYS A 153 9.01 -27.42 -1.64
C LYS A 153 8.05 -27.86 -2.75
N GLN A 154 8.53 -27.97 -3.98
CA GLN A 154 7.78 -28.53 -5.12
C GLN A 154 8.02 -30.04 -5.18
#